data_ebb29910c986c0cf2b2bd6807cacd9be
#
_entry.id   ebb29910c986c0cf2b2bd6807cacd9be
#
_cell.length_a   1.000
_cell.length_b   1.000
_cell.length_c   1.000
_cell.angle_alpha   90.00
_cell.angle_beta   90.00
_cell.angle_gamma   90.00
#
_symmetry.space_group_name_H-M   'P 1'
#
loop_
_entity.id
_entity.type
_entity.pdbx_description
1 polymer ?
#
loop_
_entity_poly.entity_id
_entity_poly.type
_entity_poly.pdbx_seq_one_letter_code
_entity_poly.pdbx_strand_id
1 'polypeptide(L)'
;MLDWSLPALIWAAAIFIVVITGGGGDGSIGGRLIGQLIAAMALVAVLRRPAPLSWQRRASDYFAIGIVALLLLQLIPLPPSLWTAMPGREIFEQGDLLVFDALPWRPISLQPAQTLYTVIYLLPALTFYFAYRLGSEERRRAILLGLAAAWLFAVLFGLLQFAAS
;
A
#
# COMPACT_ATOMS: atom_id res chain seq x y z
N MET A 1 -27.87 -0.34 -22.35
CA MET A 1 -27.48 -1.39 -21.40
C MET A 1 -25.96 -1.36 -21.30
N LEU A 2 -25.40 -1.28 -20.11
CA LEU A 2 -23.95 -1.34 -19.89
C LEU A 2 -23.56 -2.83 -19.87
N ASP A 3 -23.16 -3.36 -21.03
CA ASP A 3 -22.64 -4.73 -21.10
C ASP A 3 -21.22 -4.74 -20.50
N TRP A 4 -21.16 -5.06 -19.23
CA TRP A 4 -19.90 -5.19 -18.51
C TRP A 4 -19.25 -6.52 -18.85
N SER A 5 -17.98 -6.47 -19.28
CA SER A 5 -17.21 -7.70 -19.42
C SER A 5 -16.92 -8.33 -18.06
N LEU A 6 -16.86 -9.65 -18.00
CA LEU A 6 -16.49 -10.37 -16.77
C LEU A 6 -15.19 -9.85 -16.12
N PRO A 7 -14.13 -9.54 -16.89
CA PRO A 7 -12.92 -8.93 -16.31
C PRO A 7 -13.15 -7.59 -15.63
N ALA A 8 -14.06 -6.74 -16.14
CA ALA A 8 -14.35 -5.45 -15.53
C ALA A 8 -15.08 -5.62 -14.20
N LEU A 9 -16.02 -6.53 -14.10
CA LEU A 9 -16.71 -6.86 -12.85
C LEU A 9 -15.75 -7.41 -11.80
N ILE A 10 -14.78 -8.25 -12.20
CA ILE A 10 -13.75 -8.76 -11.30
C ILE A 10 -12.91 -7.60 -10.72
N TRP A 11 -12.54 -6.60 -11.53
CA TRP A 11 -11.79 -5.43 -11.03
C TRP A 11 -12.62 -4.57 -10.07
N ALA A 12 -13.91 -4.36 -10.37
CA ALA A 12 -14.80 -3.62 -9.47
C ALA A 12 -14.98 -4.34 -8.13
N ALA A 13 -15.21 -5.65 -8.16
CA ALA A 13 -15.31 -6.47 -6.95
C ALA A 13 -14.01 -6.51 -6.15
N ALA A 14 -12.87 -6.66 -6.81
CA ALA A 14 -11.56 -6.70 -6.15
C ALA A 14 -11.28 -5.42 -5.38
N ILE A 15 -11.49 -4.24 -5.99
CA ILE A 15 -11.27 -2.96 -5.28
C ILE A 15 -12.28 -2.78 -4.14
N PHE A 16 -13.55 -3.14 -4.35
CA PHE A 16 -14.58 -3.08 -3.33
C PHE A 16 -14.19 -3.91 -2.10
N ILE A 17 -13.80 -5.17 -2.30
CA ILE A 17 -13.37 -6.07 -1.21
C ILE A 17 -12.13 -5.50 -0.51
N VAL A 18 -11.10 -5.06 -1.25
CA VAL A 18 -9.87 -4.52 -0.67
C VAL A 18 -10.12 -3.28 0.18
N VAL A 19 -10.99 -2.38 -0.27
CA VAL A 19 -11.32 -1.16 0.50
C VAL A 19 -12.08 -1.50 1.77
N ILE A 20 -13.05 -2.42 1.71
CA ILE A 20 -13.84 -2.80 2.88
C ILE A 20 -13.01 -3.62 3.89
N THR A 21 -12.17 -4.53 3.44
CA THR A 21 -11.35 -5.37 4.30
C THR A 21 -10.10 -4.66 4.81
N GLY A 22 -9.59 -3.66 4.06
CA GLY A 22 -8.41 -2.88 4.41
C GLY A 22 -8.70 -1.59 5.21
N GLY A 23 -9.96 -1.18 5.29
CA GLY A 23 -10.39 0.02 5.99
C GLY A 23 -10.27 -0.10 7.51
N GLY A 24 -9.26 0.58 8.00
CA GLY A 24 -8.83 0.83 9.36
C GLY A 24 -9.79 0.55 10.51
N GLY A 25 -9.36 -0.24 11.37
CA GLY A 25 -9.85 -0.62 12.67
C GLY A 25 -9.07 -1.85 13.10
N ASP A 26 -9.07 -2.16 14.36
CA ASP A 26 -8.51 -3.41 14.92
C ASP A 26 -9.23 -4.67 14.37
N GLY A 27 -9.83 -4.52 13.18
CA GLY A 27 -10.49 -5.54 12.40
C GLY A 27 -9.57 -6.73 12.13
N SER A 28 -10.15 -7.88 12.09
CA SER A 28 -9.55 -9.20 11.98
C SER A 28 -8.30 -9.22 11.07
N ILE A 29 -7.19 -9.74 11.57
CA ILE A 29 -5.96 -10.02 10.81
C ILE A 29 -6.29 -10.71 9.49
N GLY A 30 -7.32 -11.59 9.48
CA GLY A 30 -7.79 -12.29 8.29
C GLY A 30 -8.30 -11.38 7.17
N GLY A 31 -9.08 -10.34 7.48
CA GLY A 31 -9.58 -9.40 6.48
C GLY A 31 -8.43 -8.64 5.79
N ARG A 32 -7.45 -8.18 6.57
CA ARG A 32 -6.25 -7.51 6.03
C ARG A 32 -5.44 -8.42 5.12
N LEU A 33 -5.21 -9.66 5.51
CA LEU A 33 -4.49 -10.65 4.69
C LEU A 33 -5.20 -10.93 3.37
N ILE A 34 -6.54 -11.07 3.39
CA ILE A 34 -7.34 -11.27 2.17
C ILE A 34 -7.16 -10.08 1.22
N GLY A 35 -7.29 -8.85 1.74
CA GLY A 35 -7.11 -7.64 0.95
C GLY A 35 -5.70 -7.55 0.31
N GLN A 36 -4.65 -7.87 1.07
CA GLN A 36 -3.27 -7.89 0.58
C GLN A 36 -3.03 -8.97 -0.48
N LEU A 37 -3.59 -10.17 -0.29
CA LEU A 37 -3.49 -11.25 -1.27
C LEU A 37 -4.20 -10.89 -2.59
N ILE A 38 -5.39 -10.29 -2.53
CA ILE A 38 -6.11 -9.82 -3.72
C ILE A 38 -5.28 -8.73 -4.43
N ALA A 39 -4.71 -7.79 -3.69
CA ALA A 39 -3.86 -6.74 -4.26
C ALA A 39 -2.60 -7.32 -4.90
N ALA A 40 -1.94 -8.28 -4.27
CA ALA A 40 -0.76 -8.94 -4.82
C ALA A 40 -1.08 -9.71 -6.12
N MET A 41 -2.19 -10.46 -6.14
CA MET A 41 -2.64 -11.15 -7.37
C MET A 41 -2.98 -10.16 -8.48
N ALA A 42 -3.65 -9.06 -8.15
CA ALA A 42 -3.96 -8.00 -9.08
C ALA A 42 -2.70 -7.32 -9.64
N LEU A 43 -1.67 -7.09 -8.80
CA LEU A 43 -0.38 -6.56 -9.23
C LEU A 43 0.30 -7.49 -10.23
N VAL A 44 0.36 -8.79 -9.94
CA VAL A 44 0.90 -9.79 -10.86
C VAL A 44 0.14 -9.77 -12.20
N ALA A 45 -1.19 -9.67 -12.17
CA ALA A 45 -2.00 -9.59 -13.37
C ALA A 45 -1.74 -8.30 -14.19
N VAL A 46 -1.43 -7.19 -13.53
CA VAL A 46 -1.03 -5.93 -14.18
C VAL A 46 0.35 -6.05 -14.80
N LEU A 47 1.32 -6.56 -14.05
CA LEU A 47 2.72 -6.66 -14.49
C LEU A 47 2.93 -7.67 -15.62
N ARG A 48 2.09 -8.71 -15.72
CA ARG A 48 2.14 -9.69 -16.82
C ARG A 48 1.67 -9.14 -18.16
N ARG A 49 1.01 -7.97 -18.18
CA ARG A 49 0.55 -7.37 -19.43
C ARG A 49 1.61 -6.39 -19.93
N PRO A 50 1.97 -6.45 -21.23
CA PRO A 50 2.86 -5.45 -21.80
C PRO A 50 2.24 -4.05 -21.64
N ALA A 51 3.06 -3.10 -21.23
CA ALA A 51 2.62 -1.70 -21.18
C ALA A 51 2.20 -1.26 -22.58
N PRO A 52 1.11 -0.49 -22.73
CA PRO A 52 0.71 0.04 -24.03
C PRO A 52 1.85 0.84 -24.64
N LEU A 53 2.08 0.70 -25.94
CA LEU A 53 3.09 1.47 -26.69
C LEU A 53 2.94 2.99 -26.51
N SER A 54 1.73 3.45 -26.22
CA SER A 54 1.39 4.85 -25.93
C SER A 54 1.60 5.25 -24.46
N TRP A 55 2.16 4.36 -23.62
CA TRP A 55 2.34 4.69 -22.21
C TRP A 55 3.43 5.74 -22.02
N GLN A 56 3.02 6.95 -21.75
CA GLN A 56 3.91 8.01 -21.30
C GLN A 56 3.91 8.06 -19.76
N ARG A 57 5.10 8.02 -19.17
CA ARG A 57 5.27 8.22 -17.73
C ARG A 57 4.83 9.65 -17.36
N ARG A 58 4.01 9.74 -16.33
CA ARG A 58 3.55 11.02 -15.78
C ARG A 58 4.27 11.34 -14.48
N ALA A 59 4.25 12.59 -14.06
CA ALA A 59 4.80 13.01 -12.77
C ALA A 59 4.25 12.17 -11.59
N SER A 60 2.97 11.78 -11.65
CA SER A 60 2.35 10.90 -10.66
C SER A 60 2.95 9.49 -10.59
N ASP A 61 3.46 8.94 -11.70
CA ASP A 61 4.13 7.64 -11.71
C ASP A 61 5.48 7.73 -10.98
N TYR A 62 6.23 8.80 -11.24
CA TYR A 62 7.50 9.05 -10.52
C TYR A 62 7.28 9.31 -9.03
N PHE A 63 6.20 10.03 -8.68
CA PHE A 63 5.84 10.27 -7.29
C PHE A 63 5.49 8.96 -6.58
N ALA A 64 4.68 8.10 -7.17
CA ALA A 64 4.33 6.80 -6.61
C ALA A 64 5.57 5.91 -6.40
N ILE A 65 6.47 5.85 -7.40
CA ILE A 65 7.73 5.11 -7.30
C ILE A 65 8.63 5.74 -6.24
N GLY A 66 8.70 7.08 -6.18
CA GLY A 66 9.52 7.83 -5.23
C GLY A 66 9.13 7.56 -3.78
N ILE A 67 7.82 7.47 -3.47
CA ILE A 67 7.36 7.10 -2.12
C ILE A 67 7.87 5.70 -1.74
N VAL A 68 7.71 4.72 -2.62
CA VAL A 68 8.20 3.35 -2.35
C VAL A 68 9.70 3.33 -2.18
N ALA A 69 10.43 4.00 -3.07
CA ALA A 69 11.89 4.09 -3.00
C ALA A 69 12.35 4.74 -1.69
N LEU A 70 11.68 5.81 -1.24
CA LEU A 70 11.96 6.48 0.03
C LEU A 70 11.75 5.56 1.23
N LEU A 71 10.64 4.80 1.26
CA LEU A 71 10.36 3.85 2.32
C LEU A 71 11.39 2.71 2.36
N LEU A 72 11.76 2.19 1.19
CA LEU A 72 12.77 1.13 1.09
C LEU A 72 14.16 1.64 1.48
N LEU A 73 14.50 2.89 1.11
CA LEU A 73 15.75 3.53 1.51
C LEU A 73 15.87 3.62 3.04
N GLN A 74 14.76 3.89 3.73
CA GLN A 74 14.74 3.96 5.20
C GLN A 74 15.02 2.61 5.88
N LEU A 75 14.88 1.49 5.16
CA LEU A 75 15.15 0.15 5.67
C LEU A 75 16.62 -0.27 5.49
N ILE A 76 17.41 0.48 4.74
CA ILE A 76 18.82 0.15 4.51
C ILE A 76 19.59 0.30 5.83
N PRO A 77 20.27 -0.77 6.29
CA PRO A 77 21.07 -0.70 7.49
C PRO A 77 22.31 0.16 7.25
N LEU A 78 22.53 1.12 8.14
CA LEU A 78 23.69 2.01 8.14
C LEU A 78 24.75 1.52 9.13
N PRO A 79 26.03 1.71 8.84
CA PRO A 79 27.10 1.45 9.81
C PRO A 79 27.00 2.40 11.00
N PRO A 80 27.54 2.02 12.18
CA PRO A 80 27.47 2.81 13.40
C PRO A 80 27.91 4.26 13.23
N SER A 81 28.99 4.51 12.51
CA SER A 81 29.53 5.85 12.25
C SER A 81 28.55 6.80 11.53
N LEU A 82 27.60 6.27 10.76
CA LEU A 82 26.61 7.06 10.05
C LEU A 82 25.33 7.26 10.86
N TRP A 83 24.80 6.18 11.47
CA TRP A 83 23.53 6.30 12.17
C TRP A 83 23.66 7.03 13.51
N THR A 84 24.80 6.94 14.23
CA THR A 84 25.05 7.69 15.47
C THR A 84 25.23 9.20 15.22
N ALA A 85 25.68 9.60 14.03
CA ALA A 85 25.78 11.02 13.65
C ALA A 85 24.41 11.67 13.39
N MET A 86 23.33 10.91 13.34
CA MET A 86 22.00 11.46 13.12
C MET A 86 21.41 12.03 14.42
N PRO A 87 20.79 13.23 14.38
CA PRO A 87 20.20 13.84 15.57
C PRO A 87 19.10 12.95 16.19
N GLY A 88 19.06 12.87 17.52
CA GLY A 88 18.06 12.10 18.25
C GLY A 88 18.35 10.60 18.35
N ARG A 89 19.58 10.16 18.02
CA ARG A 89 20.00 8.76 18.09
C ARG A 89 20.77 8.41 19.35
N GLU A 90 21.07 9.39 20.17
CA GLU A 90 21.91 9.23 21.39
C GLU A 90 21.31 8.21 22.37
N ILE A 91 20.00 8.19 22.51
CA ILE A 91 19.30 7.23 23.40
C ILE A 91 19.49 5.79 22.92
N PHE A 92 19.44 5.58 21.60
CA PHE A 92 19.65 4.25 21.00
C PHE A 92 21.09 3.81 21.09
N GLU A 93 22.06 4.73 20.92
CA GLU A 93 23.48 4.47 21.09
C GLU A 93 23.78 4.02 22.53
N GLN A 94 23.32 4.79 23.52
CA GLN A 94 23.49 4.44 24.93
C GLN A 94 22.83 3.11 25.28
N GLY A 95 21.62 2.85 24.79
CA GLY A 95 20.92 1.59 25.02
C GLY A 95 21.65 0.39 24.41
N ASP A 96 22.18 0.54 23.21
CA ASP A 96 22.91 -0.54 22.55
C ASP A 96 24.24 -0.85 23.24
N LEU A 97 24.96 0.15 23.73
CA LEU A 97 26.20 -0.03 24.48
C LEU A 97 25.99 -0.75 25.83
N LEU A 98 24.78 -0.75 26.38
CA LEU A 98 24.45 -1.53 27.57
C LEU A 98 24.23 -3.00 27.32
N VAL A 99 23.91 -3.37 26.07
CA VAL A 99 23.50 -4.74 25.68
C VAL A 99 24.55 -5.43 24.83
N PHE A 100 25.26 -4.68 24.01
CA PHE A 100 26.20 -5.19 23.01
C PHE A 100 27.62 -4.66 23.26
N ASP A 101 28.62 -5.50 23.01
CA ASP A 101 30.05 -5.11 23.11
C ASP A 101 30.45 -4.10 22.00
N ALA A 102 29.69 -4.06 20.91
CA ALA A 102 29.87 -3.12 19.80
C ALA A 102 28.53 -2.67 19.24
N LEU A 103 28.49 -1.45 18.72
CA LEU A 103 27.28 -0.88 18.13
C LEU A 103 26.85 -1.66 16.87
N PRO A 104 25.60 -2.13 16.80
CA PRO A 104 25.11 -2.86 15.63
C PRO A 104 24.79 -1.91 14.48
N TRP A 105 24.68 -2.48 13.28
CA TRP A 105 24.12 -1.77 12.13
C TRP A 105 22.65 -1.49 12.34
N ARG A 106 22.20 -0.25 12.12
CA ARG A 106 20.81 0.15 12.30
C ARG A 106 20.28 0.87 11.06
N PRO A 107 19.03 0.63 10.66
CA PRO A 107 18.41 1.33 9.53
C PRO A 107 18.12 2.80 9.90
N ILE A 108 17.87 3.60 8.86
CA ILE A 108 17.43 5.00 9.01
C ILE A 108 16.13 5.05 9.80
N SER A 109 15.21 4.14 9.54
CA SER A 109 13.97 4.01 10.29
C SER A 109 14.22 3.62 11.74
N LEU A 110 13.60 4.33 12.68
CA LEU A 110 13.61 3.97 14.12
C LEU A 110 12.77 2.72 14.40
N GLN A 111 11.78 2.44 13.56
CA GLN A 111 10.87 1.29 13.64
C GLN A 111 10.81 0.56 12.30
N PRO A 112 11.84 -0.21 11.94
CA PRO A 112 11.93 -0.82 10.61
C PRO A 112 10.76 -1.79 10.31
N ALA A 113 10.25 -2.49 11.33
CA ALA A 113 9.07 -3.33 11.18
C ALA A 113 7.84 -2.50 10.75
N GLN A 114 7.62 -1.34 11.38
CA GLN A 114 6.50 -0.46 11.04
C GLN A 114 6.65 0.13 9.64
N THR A 115 7.88 0.50 9.24
CA THR A 115 8.16 0.96 7.88
C THR A 115 7.87 -0.14 6.86
N LEU A 116 8.25 -1.38 7.13
CA LEU A 116 7.95 -2.52 6.28
C LEU A 116 6.42 -2.75 6.17
N TYR A 117 5.69 -2.67 7.27
CA TYR A 117 4.22 -2.72 7.23
C TYR A 117 3.63 -1.61 6.37
N THR A 118 4.17 -0.39 6.46
CA THR A 118 3.72 0.73 5.63
C THR A 118 3.89 0.42 4.14
N VAL A 119 5.01 -0.17 3.73
CA VAL A 119 5.24 -0.62 2.34
C VAL A 119 4.19 -1.64 1.92
N ILE A 120 3.91 -2.62 2.78
CA ILE A 120 2.91 -3.67 2.52
C ILE A 120 1.50 -3.05 2.39
N TYR A 121 1.14 -2.12 3.27
CA TYR A 121 -0.17 -1.45 3.22
C TYR A 121 -0.32 -0.49 2.04
N LEU A 122 0.76 0.01 1.48
CA LEU A 122 0.73 0.83 0.28
C LEU A 122 0.49 -0.01 -1.00
N LEU A 123 0.77 -1.31 -0.96
CA LEU A 123 0.67 -2.21 -2.10
C LEU A 123 -0.71 -2.18 -2.79
N PRO A 124 -1.86 -2.26 -2.09
CA PRO A 124 -3.17 -2.17 -2.71
C PRO A 124 -3.38 -0.87 -3.49
N ALA A 125 -3.03 0.27 -2.88
CA ALA A 125 -3.19 1.58 -3.51
C ALA A 125 -2.35 1.68 -4.79
N LEU A 126 -1.09 1.25 -4.76
CA LEU A 126 -0.22 1.21 -5.93
C LEU A 126 -0.75 0.27 -7.01
N THR A 127 -1.23 -0.90 -6.61
CA THR A 127 -1.78 -1.89 -7.54
C THR A 127 -2.96 -1.32 -8.31
N PHE A 128 -3.93 -0.72 -7.61
CA PHE A 128 -5.10 -0.14 -8.28
C PHE A 128 -4.76 1.13 -9.05
N TYR A 129 -3.79 1.93 -8.58
CA TYR A 129 -3.27 3.06 -9.34
C TYR A 129 -2.70 2.60 -10.69
N PHE A 130 -1.81 1.62 -10.71
CA PHE A 130 -1.24 1.12 -11.96
C PHE A 130 -2.25 0.35 -12.80
N ALA A 131 -3.18 -0.38 -12.19
CA ALA A 131 -4.28 -1.03 -12.90
C ALA A 131 -5.17 -0.02 -13.64
N TYR A 132 -5.46 1.11 -12.99
CA TYR A 132 -6.18 2.23 -13.60
C TYR A 132 -5.37 2.88 -14.73
N ARG A 133 -4.10 3.18 -14.47
CA ARG A 133 -3.21 3.86 -15.42
C ARG A 133 -2.95 3.04 -16.69
N LEU A 134 -2.71 1.74 -16.54
CA LEU A 134 -2.39 0.81 -17.63
C LEU A 134 -3.64 0.09 -18.17
N GLY A 135 -4.81 0.38 -17.61
CA GLY A 135 -6.05 -0.28 -17.95
C GLY A 135 -6.74 0.29 -19.19
N SER A 136 -7.58 -0.54 -19.82
CA SER A 136 -8.58 -0.09 -20.79
C SER A 136 -9.59 0.86 -20.14
N GLU A 137 -10.32 1.61 -20.96
CA GLU A 137 -11.37 2.52 -20.47
C GLU A 137 -12.43 1.79 -19.64
N GLU A 138 -12.81 0.61 -20.07
CA GLU A 138 -13.75 -0.24 -19.33
C GLU A 138 -13.22 -0.61 -17.92
N ARG A 139 -11.92 -0.98 -17.83
CA ARG A 139 -11.28 -1.27 -16.52
C ARG A 139 -11.22 -0.04 -15.65
N ARG A 140 -10.90 1.13 -16.21
CA ARG A 140 -10.87 2.39 -15.46
C ARG A 140 -12.22 2.70 -14.85
N ARG A 141 -13.30 2.58 -15.64
CA ARG A 141 -14.69 2.76 -15.16
C ARG A 141 -15.03 1.76 -14.07
N ALA A 142 -14.66 0.48 -14.25
CA ALA A 142 -14.92 -0.56 -13.27
C ALA A 142 -14.22 -0.27 -11.93
N ILE A 143 -12.95 0.15 -11.94
CA ILE A 143 -12.19 0.52 -10.75
C ILE A 143 -12.85 1.72 -10.05
N LEU A 144 -13.22 2.77 -10.79
CA LEU A 144 -13.87 3.95 -10.21
C LEU A 144 -15.23 3.62 -9.59
N LEU A 145 -16.03 2.78 -10.24
CA LEU A 145 -17.32 2.35 -9.70
C LEU A 145 -17.16 1.46 -8.47
N GLY A 146 -16.21 0.53 -8.47
CA GLY A 146 -15.89 -0.28 -7.29
C GLY A 146 -15.45 0.57 -6.11
N LEU A 147 -14.64 1.59 -6.35
CA LEU A 147 -14.21 2.55 -5.33
C LEU A 147 -15.38 3.38 -4.79
N ALA A 148 -16.24 3.91 -5.69
CA ALA A 148 -17.42 4.68 -5.31
C ALA A 148 -18.41 3.84 -4.50
N ALA A 149 -18.64 2.59 -4.91
CA ALA A 149 -19.51 1.66 -4.18
C ALA A 149 -18.94 1.32 -2.79
N ALA A 150 -17.63 1.09 -2.67
CA ALA A 150 -16.98 0.83 -1.39
C ALA A 150 -17.08 2.05 -0.46
N TRP A 151 -16.87 3.25 -0.99
CA TRP A 151 -16.99 4.49 -0.23
C TRP A 151 -18.44 4.71 0.26
N LEU A 152 -19.42 4.54 -0.61
CA LEU A 152 -20.83 4.65 -0.25
C LEU A 152 -21.21 3.63 0.84
N PHE A 153 -20.77 2.38 0.68
CA PHE A 153 -20.99 1.34 1.68
C PHE A 153 -20.37 1.71 3.03
N ALA A 154 -19.12 2.21 3.04
CA ALA A 154 -18.44 2.62 4.26
C ALA A 154 -19.16 3.76 4.98
N VAL A 155 -19.67 4.76 4.24
CA VAL A 155 -20.46 5.87 4.79
C VAL A 155 -21.78 5.35 5.38
N LEU A 156 -22.53 4.54 4.65
CA LEU A 156 -23.80 3.99 5.12
C LEU A 156 -23.60 3.12 6.36
N PHE A 157 -22.56 2.28 6.36
CA PHE A 157 -22.25 1.43 7.51
C PHE A 157 -21.85 2.27 8.74
N GLY A 158 -21.05 3.31 8.55
CA GLY A 158 -20.68 4.25 9.61
C GLY A 158 -21.89 4.98 10.20
N LEU A 159 -22.83 5.41 9.35
CA LEU A 159 -24.08 6.03 9.81
C LEU A 159 -24.95 5.04 10.60
N LEU A 160 -25.05 3.80 10.16
CA LEU A 160 -25.78 2.76 10.89
C LEU A 160 -25.14 2.47 12.26
N GLN A 161 -23.81 2.41 12.35
CA GLN A 161 -23.12 2.23 13.63
C GLN A 161 -23.38 3.41 14.58
N PHE A 162 -23.33 4.64 14.04
CA PHE A 162 -23.63 5.83 14.83
C PHE A 162 -25.09 5.86 15.33
N ALA A 163 -26.03 5.43 14.51
CA ALA A 163 -27.45 5.39 14.89
C ALA A 163 -27.78 4.25 15.90
N ALA A 164 -26.92 3.24 16.00
CA ALA A 164 -27.10 2.09 16.91
C ALA A 164 -26.37 2.25 18.25
N SER A 165 -25.52 3.31 18.39
CA SER A 165 -24.79 3.64 19.62
C SER A 165 -25.57 4.61 20.49
#